data_4d2804a6778c10059e81d62eff5e7276
#
_entry.id   4d2804a6778c10059e81d62eff5e7276
#
_cell.length_a   1.000
_cell.length_b   1.000
_cell.length_c   1.000
_cell.angle_alpha   90.00
_cell.angle_beta   90.00
_cell.angle_gamma   90.00
#
_symmetry.space_group_name_H-M   'P 1'
#
loop_
_entity.id
_entity.type
_entity.pdbx_description
1 polymer ?
#
loop_
_entity_poly.entity_id
_entity_poly.type
_entity_poly.pdbx_seq_one_letter_code
_entity_poly.pdbx_strand_id
1 'polypeptide(L)'
;MTRLHLLQKVQQRKEQIGITHDNISQLSHLGYRTVTRFFSGEDVKLSTVEKITNLLGLDFAGNETISTKTLIDKRAEEKALYIVSLVQDTSALEMQGLEDDNLNILIRETKEQFLTGEYQNNLWAS
;
A
#
# COMPACT_ATOMS: atom_id res chain seq x y z
N MET A 1 14.92 12.73 -18.67
CA MET A 1 14.75 12.69 -17.21
C MET A 1 16.01 12.19 -16.54
N THR A 2 16.44 12.85 -15.49
CA THR A 2 17.61 12.43 -14.71
C THR A 2 17.19 11.51 -13.55
N ARG A 3 18.15 10.76 -13.04
CA ARG A 3 17.93 9.92 -11.84
C ARG A 3 17.50 10.77 -10.63
N LEU A 4 18.09 11.96 -10.46
CA LEU A 4 17.72 12.87 -9.38
C LEU A 4 16.26 13.31 -9.50
N HIS A 5 15.79 13.59 -10.69
CA HIS A 5 14.41 13.99 -10.95
C HIS A 5 13.43 12.87 -10.61
N LEU A 6 13.76 11.64 -11.01
CA LEU A 6 12.96 10.47 -10.62
C LEU A 6 12.92 10.33 -9.10
N LEU A 7 14.07 10.43 -8.44
CA LEU A 7 14.18 10.30 -6.98
C LEU A 7 13.31 11.33 -6.26
N GLN A 8 13.29 12.58 -6.73
CA GLN A 8 12.44 13.63 -6.16
C GLN A 8 10.96 13.27 -6.26
N LYS A 9 10.52 12.76 -7.40
CA LYS A 9 9.12 12.37 -7.62
C LYS A 9 8.73 11.17 -6.75
N VAL A 10 9.61 10.20 -6.63
CA VAL A 10 9.37 9.01 -5.79
C VAL A 10 9.31 9.41 -4.32
N GLN A 11 10.22 10.27 -3.87
CA GLN A 11 10.23 10.77 -2.50
C GLN A 11 8.94 11.54 -2.18
N GLN A 12 8.50 12.39 -3.10
CA GLN A 12 7.26 13.15 -2.95
C GLN A 12 6.05 12.21 -2.82
N ARG A 13 5.96 11.20 -3.69
CA ARG A 13 4.88 10.22 -3.64
C ARG A 13 4.86 9.46 -2.33
N LYS A 14 6.05 9.03 -1.86
CA LYS A 14 6.19 8.33 -0.59
C LYS A 14 5.59 9.16 0.56
N GLU A 15 5.90 10.45 0.60
CA GLU A 15 5.36 11.35 1.62
C GLU A 15 3.85 11.55 1.47
N GLN A 16 3.36 11.70 0.24
CA GLN A 16 1.94 11.92 -0.04
C GLN A 16 1.06 10.76 0.44
N ILE A 17 1.53 9.53 0.30
CA ILE A 17 0.75 8.36 0.71
C ILE A 17 1.09 7.85 2.12
N GLY A 18 2.11 8.41 2.75
CA GLY A 18 2.46 8.07 4.14
C GLY A 18 3.11 6.70 4.32
N ILE A 19 3.73 6.15 3.29
CA ILE A 19 4.41 4.86 3.36
C ILE A 19 5.85 5.04 3.86
N THR A 20 6.34 4.11 4.67
CA THR A 20 7.71 4.13 5.20
C THR A 20 8.64 3.24 4.37
N HIS A 21 9.95 3.41 4.54
CA HIS A 21 10.94 2.51 3.91
C HIS A 21 10.72 1.06 4.31
N ASP A 22 10.37 0.82 5.57
CA ASP A 22 10.09 -0.53 6.06
C ASP A 22 8.87 -1.13 5.38
N ASN A 23 7.79 -0.37 5.23
CA ASN A 23 6.61 -0.80 4.50
C ASN A 23 6.94 -1.13 3.04
N ILE A 24 7.74 -0.28 2.38
CA ILE A 24 8.16 -0.50 0.99
C ILE A 24 8.98 -1.79 0.90
N SER A 25 9.90 -2.00 1.83
CA SER A 25 10.72 -3.23 1.89
C SER A 25 9.84 -4.46 1.97
N GLN A 26 8.89 -4.49 2.90
CA GLN A 26 8.02 -5.64 3.10
C GLN A 26 7.10 -5.89 1.91
N LEU A 27 6.45 -4.85 1.39
CA LEU A 27 5.48 -4.99 0.30
C LEU A 27 6.13 -5.28 -1.05
N SER A 28 7.34 -4.79 -1.29
CA SER A 28 8.08 -5.03 -2.54
C SER A 28 8.96 -6.27 -2.51
N HIS A 29 9.10 -6.89 -1.33
CA HIS A 29 10.01 -8.02 -1.10
C HIS A 29 11.48 -7.67 -1.41
N LEU A 30 11.85 -6.41 -1.20
CA LEU A 30 13.22 -5.93 -1.28
C LEU A 30 13.81 -5.81 0.12
N GLY A 31 15.13 -5.98 0.26
CA GLY A 31 15.80 -5.74 1.53
C GLY A 31 15.66 -4.27 1.95
N TYR A 32 15.54 -4.03 3.24
CA TYR A 32 15.45 -2.67 3.78
C TYR A 32 16.63 -1.81 3.36
N ARG A 33 17.84 -2.38 3.38
CA ARG A 33 19.05 -1.69 2.94
C ARG A 33 18.99 -1.27 1.48
N THR A 34 18.44 -2.13 0.61
CA THR A 34 18.28 -1.83 -0.81
C THR A 34 17.32 -0.65 -1.00
N VAL A 35 16.21 -0.62 -0.28
CA VAL A 35 15.24 0.47 -0.32
C VAL A 35 15.89 1.77 0.17
N THR A 36 16.61 1.72 1.28
CA THR A 36 17.30 2.88 1.83
C THR A 36 18.35 3.43 0.86
N ARG A 37 19.10 2.56 0.20
CA ARG A 37 20.11 2.95 -0.80
C ARG A 37 19.45 3.63 -2.00
N PHE A 38 18.31 3.13 -2.46
CA PHE A 38 17.55 3.77 -3.54
C PHE A 38 17.19 5.21 -3.15
N PHE A 39 16.61 5.41 -1.97
CA PHE A 39 16.17 6.74 -1.54
C PHE A 39 17.32 7.68 -1.19
N SER A 40 18.52 7.17 -0.94
CA SER A 40 19.72 8.00 -0.74
C SER A 40 20.40 8.37 -2.05
N GLY A 41 19.89 7.94 -3.18
CA GLY A 41 20.42 8.28 -4.50
C GLY A 41 21.54 7.38 -5.01
N GLU A 42 21.83 6.27 -4.32
CA GLU A 42 22.83 5.31 -4.78
C GLU A 42 22.32 4.50 -5.96
N ASP A 43 23.24 3.98 -6.75
CA ASP A 43 22.90 3.10 -7.86
C ASP A 43 22.31 1.80 -7.35
N VAL A 44 21.18 1.42 -7.92
CA VAL A 44 20.49 0.16 -7.63
C VAL A 44 20.08 -0.48 -8.96
N LYS A 45 19.73 -1.75 -8.91
CA LYS A 45 19.29 -2.48 -10.10
C LYS A 45 18.02 -1.87 -10.68
N LEU A 46 17.86 -1.94 -11.99
CA LEU A 46 16.65 -1.47 -12.67
C LEU A 46 15.40 -2.19 -12.15
N SER A 47 15.51 -3.49 -11.84
CA SER A 47 14.41 -4.24 -11.26
C SER A 47 13.98 -3.70 -9.90
N THR A 48 14.92 -3.16 -9.11
CA THR A 48 14.61 -2.50 -7.83
C THR A 48 13.81 -1.23 -8.06
N VAL A 49 14.24 -0.41 -9.02
CA VAL A 49 13.52 0.82 -9.39
C VAL A 49 12.09 0.48 -9.82
N GLU A 50 11.94 -0.53 -10.67
CA GLU A 50 10.64 -0.99 -11.17
C GLU A 50 9.70 -1.39 -10.03
N LYS A 51 10.19 -2.21 -9.10
CA LYS A 51 9.37 -2.66 -7.96
C LYS A 51 8.92 -1.52 -7.08
N ILE A 52 9.81 -0.56 -6.80
CA ILE A 52 9.47 0.59 -5.95
C ILE A 52 8.49 1.51 -6.67
N THR A 53 8.74 1.87 -7.92
CA THR A 53 7.86 2.76 -8.66
C THR A 53 6.47 2.13 -8.88
N ASN A 54 6.41 0.84 -9.21
CA ASN A 54 5.13 0.14 -9.36
C ASN A 54 4.32 0.14 -8.06
N LEU A 55 4.96 -0.13 -6.93
CA LEU A 55 4.29 -0.10 -5.63
C LEU A 55 3.69 1.27 -5.34
N LEU A 56 4.37 2.33 -5.73
CA LEU A 56 3.93 3.70 -5.48
C LEU A 56 2.99 4.26 -6.56
N GLY A 57 2.61 3.44 -7.55
CA GLY A 57 1.71 3.86 -8.62
C GLY A 57 2.35 4.84 -9.59
N LEU A 58 3.63 4.66 -9.88
CA LEU A 58 4.41 5.49 -10.78
C LEU A 58 5.05 4.65 -11.88
N ASP A 59 5.38 5.28 -13.02
CA ASP A 59 6.22 4.67 -14.04
C ASP A 59 7.70 4.96 -13.79
N PHE A 60 8.58 4.49 -14.70
CA PHE A 60 10.03 4.72 -14.60
C PHE A 60 10.43 6.19 -14.63
N ALA A 61 9.61 7.02 -15.22
CA ALA A 61 9.86 8.47 -15.28
C ALA A 61 9.33 9.20 -14.05
N GLY A 62 8.69 8.48 -13.13
CA GLY A 62 8.08 9.07 -11.94
C GLY A 62 6.71 9.70 -12.20
N ASN A 63 6.11 9.44 -13.35
CA ASN A 63 4.76 9.92 -13.67
C ASN A 63 3.71 9.02 -13.04
N GLU A 64 2.60 9.61 -12.62
CA GLU A 64 1.49 8.85 -12.04
C GLU A 64 0.89 7.87 -13.05
N THR A 65 0.81 6.60 -12.66
CA THR A 65 -0.02 5.60 -13.35
C THR A 65 -1.33 5.40 -12.61
N ILE A 66 -1.34 5.68 -11.32
CA ILE A 66 -2.53 5.65 -10.45
C ILE A 66 -2.49 6.91 -9.59
N SER A 67 -3.62 7.60 -9.42
CA SER A 67 -3.67 8.78 -8.57
C SER A 67 -3.43 8.42 -7.11
N THR A 68 -2.94 9.37 -6.32
CA THR A 68 -2.70 9.18 -4.89
C THR A 68 -3.96 8.71 -4.17
N LYS A 69 -5.08 9.35 -4.45
CA LYS A 69 -6.37 9.00 -3.85
C LYS A 69 -6.79 7.58 -4.18
N THR A 70 -6.69 7.19 -5.45
CA THR A 70 -7.06 5.86 -5.91
C THR A 70 -6.15 4.79 -5.29
N LEU A 71 -4.86 5.07 -5.20
CA LEU A 71 -3.89 4.15 -4.61
C LEU A 71 -4.21 3.89 -3.13
N ILE A 72 -4.46 4.94 -2.36
CA ILE A 72 -4.80 4.84 -0.94
C ILE A 72 -6.14 4.12 -0.76
N ASP A 73 -7.15 4.48 -1.54
CA ASP A 73 -8.48 3.89 -1.47
C ASP A 73 -8.44 2.39 -1.77
N LYS A 74 -7.74 2.01 -2.82
CA LYS A 74 -7.56 0.62 -3.22
C LYS A 74 -6.86 -0.19 -2.12
N ARG A 75 -5.82 0.37 -1.52
CA ARG A 75 -5.10 -0.30 -0.43
C ARG A 75 -5.99 -0.49 0.79
N ALA A 76 -6.77 0.53 1.15
CA ALA A 76 -7.71 0.46 2.27
C ALA A 76 -8.76 -0.63 2.03
N GLU A 77 -9.25 -0.76 0.81
CA GLU A 77 -10.21 -1.80 0.45
C GLU A 77 -9.59 -3.19 0.54
N GLU A 78 -8.37 -3.38 0.04
CA GLU A 78 -7.65 -4.65 0.16
C GLU A 78 -7.47 -5.06 1.62
N LYS A 79 -7.09 -4.13 2.48
CA LYS A 79 -6.92 -4.38 3.91
C LYS A 79 -8.25 -4.72 4.58
N ALA A 80 -9.32 -4.02 4.22
CA ALA A 80 -10.65 -4.26 4.75
C ALA A 80 -11.15 -5.66 4.34
N LEU A 81 -11.00 -6.02 3.08
CA LEU A 81 -11.40 -7.33 2.57
C LEU A 81 -10.65 -8.45 3.28
N TYR A 82 -9.36 -8.27 3.52
CA TYR A 82 -8.56 -9.27 4.25
C TYR A 82 -9.10 -9.48 5.68
N ILE A 83 -9.33 -8.40 6.41
CA ILE A 83 -9.82 -8.49 7.80
C ILE A 83 -11.22 -9.11 7.84
N VAL A 84 -12.10 -8.69 6.95
CA VAL A 84 -13.47 -9.22 6.89
C VAL A 84 -13.47 -10.70 6.51
N SER A 85 -12.56 -11.13 5.64
CA SER A 85 -12.44 -12.55 5.29
C SER A 85 -12.06 -13.40 6.49
N LEU A 86 -11.20 -12.90 7.39
CA LEU A 86 -10.86 -13.60 8.63
C LEU A 86 -12.08 -13.74 9.55
N VAL A 87 -12.88 -12.69 9.69
CA VAL A 87 -14.12 -12.71 10.48
C VAL A 87 -15.12 -13.67 9.86
N GLN A 88 -15.27 -13.63 8.55
CA GLN A 88 -16.20 -14.50 7.83
C GLN A 88 -15.83 -15.98 7.98
N ASP A 89 -14.55 -16.30 7.88
CA ASP A 89 -14.07 -17.68 8.07
C ASP A 89 -14.36 -18.17 9.49
N THR A 90 -14.14 -17.32 10.50
CA THR A 90 -14.46 -17.65 11.89
C THR A 90 -15.95 -17.86 12.08
N SER A 91 -16.77 -16.98 11.51
CA SER A 91 -18.23 -17.09 11.60
C SER A 91 -18.75 -18.35 10.89
N ALA A 92 -18.14 -18.72 9.77
CA ALA A 92 -18.49 -19.93 9.04
C ALA A 92 -18.18 -21.19 9.88
N LEU A 93 -17.04 -21.18 10.58
CA LEU A 93 -16.68 -22.29 11.49
C LEU A 93 -17.69 -22.44 12.63
N GLU A 94 -18.27 -21.33 13.07
CA GLU A 94 -19.30 -21.30 14.11
C GLU A 94 -20.71 -21.49 13.52
N MET A 95 -20.82 -21.72 12.23
CA MET A 95 -22.09 -21.83 11.49
C MET A 95 -22.94 -20.57 11.58
N GLN A 96 -22.28 -19.41 11.60
CA GLN A 96 -22.90 -18.10 11.74
C GLN A 96 -22.37 -17.13 10.66
N GLY A 97 -22.51 -17.49 9.39
CA GLY A 97 -22.10 -16.61 8.30
C GLY A 97 -22.85 -15.28 8.33
N LEU A 98 -22.19 -14.20 7.87
CA LEU A 98 -22.84 -12.91 7.72
C LEU A 98 -23.63 -12.87 6.41
N GLU A 99 -24.78 -12.20 6.44
CA GLU A 99 -25.55 -11.91 5.23
C GLU A 99 -24.80 -10.88 4.36
N ASP A 100 -25.05 -10.91 3.05
CA ASP A 100 -24.34 -10.06 2.07
C ASP A 100 -24.44 -8.56 2.41
N ASP A 101 -25.60 -8.08 2.82
CA ASP A 101 -25.79 -6.67 3.17
C ASP A 101 -24.97 -6.29 4.40
N ASN A 102 -24.93 -7.13 5.41
CA ASN A 102 -24.14 -6.92 6.61
C ASN A 102 -22.65 -7.01 6.31
N LEU A 103 -22.26 -7.89 5.40
CA LEU A 103 -20.88 -8.04 4.96
C LEU A 103 -20.40 -6.76 4.26
N ASN A 104 -21.22 -6.21 3.37
CA ASN A 104 -20.88 -4.95 2.66
C ASN A 104 -20.73 -3.78 3.62
N ILE A 105 -21.60 -3.70 4.63
CA ILE A 105 -21.51 -2.66 5.66
C ILE A 105 -20.20 -2.80 6.44
N LEU A 106 -19.86 -4.03 6.83
CA LEU A 106 -18.62 -4.30 7.58
C LEU A 106 -17.37 -3.95 6.76
N ILE A 107 -17.37 -4.28 5.48
CA ILE A 107 -16.26 -3.92 4.57
C ILE A 107 -16.10 -2.41 4.52
N ARG A 108 -17.19 -1.68 4.33
CA ARG A 108 -17.15 -0.22 4.25
C ARG A 108 -16.68 0.42 5.55
N GLU A 109 -17.17 -0.03 6.68
CA GLU A 109 -16.77 0.48 7.99
C GLU A 109 -15.30 0.20 8.28
N THR A 110 -14.84 -1.01 7.97
CA THR A 110 -13.45 -1.40 8.15
C THR A 110 -12.53 -0.58 7.25
N LYS A 111 -12.93 -0.37 5.99
CA LYS A 111 -12.21 0.48 5.05
C LYS A 111 -12.04 1.90 5.60
N GLU A 112 -13.10 2.48 6.17
CA GLU A 112 -13.03 3.82 6.77
C GLU A 112 -12.01 3.88 7.91
N GLN A 113 -11.86 2.82 8.70
CA GLN A 113 -10.87 2.77 9.76
C GLN A 113 -9.44 2.87 9.22
N PHE A 114 -9.19 2.30 8.04
CA PHE A 114 -7.88 2.41 7.39
C PHE A 114 -7.67 3.77 6.70
N LEU A 115 -8.74 4.43 6.26
CA LEU A 115 -8.63 5.73 5.59
C LEU A 115 -8.48 6.89 6.57
N THR A 116 -9.32 6.93 7.61
CA THR A 116 -9.41 8.09 8.51
C THR A 116 -9.49 7.73 9.98
N GLY A 117 -9.54 6.46 10.33
CA GLY A 117 -9.79 6.01 11.70
C GLY A 117 -8.58 5.39 12.38
N GLU A 118 -8.88 4.45 13.24
CA GLU A 118 -7.97 3.81 14.17
C GLU A 118 -6.82 3.05 13.50
N TYR A 119 -7.07 2.52 12.29
CA TYR A 119 -6.11 1.69 11.57
C TYR A 119 -5.31 2.44 10.50
N GLN A 120 -5.42 3.76 10.46
CA GLN A 120 -4.76 4.59 9.44
C GLN A 120 -3.24 4.35 9.40
N ASN A 121 -2.62 4.20 10.56
CA ASN A 121 -1.17 3.95 10.66
C ASN A 121 -0.77 2.55 10.19
N ASN A 122 -1.73 1.65 10.01
CA ASN A 122 -1.49 0.29 9.56
C ASN A 122 -1.84 0.07 8.08
N LEU A 123 -2.19 1.14 7.37
CA LEU A 123 -2.61 1.06 5.97
C LEU A 123 -1.59 0.32 5.11
N TRP A 124 -0.31 0.65 5.26
CA TRP A 124 0.77 0.08 4.45
C TRP A 124 1.51 -1.07 5.14
N ALA A 125 1.08 -1.49 6.31
CA ALA A 125 1.64 -2.66 6.98
C ALA A 125 1.30 -3.93 6.20
N SER A 126 2.28 -4.85 6.13
CA SER A 126 2.10 -6.12 5.41
C SER A 126 1.19 -7.09 6.16
#